data_47a538ac47d42d42837bbaeb95773dbb
#
_entry.id   47a538ac47d42d42837bbaeb95773dbb
#
_cell.length_a   1.000
_cell.length_b   1.000
_cell.length_c   1.000
_cell.angle_alpha   90.00
_cell.angle_beta   90.00
_cell.angle_gamma   90.00
#
_symmetry.space_group_name_H-M   'P 1'
#
loop_
_entity.id
_entity.type
_entity.pdbx_description
1 polymer ?
#
loop_
_entity_poly.entity_id
_entity_poly.type
_entity_poly.pdbx_seq_one_letter_code
_entity_poly.pdbx_strand_id
1 'polypeptide(L)'
;MDEIKNTAVKKRKKKRSTNPAVRVLKIIGTALLSIFLILIITCSIFATVLTIYVLNFADTTTTISLDKTETSNISRFLSVNPDYDEDDEDSQEYDLYYALKNSNKHVVWADLEDIPQYVQDAFVYTEDERFYSHDGVDFKRTFASFVNVFIPIYGGRQIGGSTITQQTIKNITGDDSRDSIHGIERKIREIFRSINVEKTYTKEDILQSYLNLVPLTTQEYDIIGVQAAANFYFGKDVKDLNLAEAASLAGMTSWPAANNPYDNMKNNKLRQKYTLDHMLDNGAISEQEYNEALNYELKITGDITYTSSSIYEDETKDQGPTSYFMDAAINQTIQIIADYYGISWEDASARLYDGGFTAYTTVDRSMQKKVEKEMQKQSNFTTYEMNKKDDTLWSGFIAMDYQGNVKAIVGGRDKKKESRVYNIATDAKRSPGSCIKPIASYAPALDQDLMTWSTLFTDEPITIKVKGKDKKYTCVVAALSK
;
A
#
# COMPACT_ATOMS: atom_id res chain seq x y z
N MET A 1 -96.27 -35.83 19.25
CA MET A 1 -96.42 -35.23 17.92
C MET A 1 -94.99 -34.90 17.44
N ASP A 2 -94.68 -35.67 16.49
CA ASP A 2 -93.62 -35.56 15.45
C ASP A 2 -92.13 -35.55 15.79
N GLU A 3 -91.65 -36.79 15.64
CA GLU A 3 -90.28 -37.10 15.43
C GLU A 3 -89.73 -36.52 14.12
N ILE A 4 -88.68 -35.76 14.17
CA ILE A 4 -87.86 -35.43 12.97
C ILE A 4 -86.59 -36.28 13.02
N LYS A 5 -86.56 -37.29 12.12
CA LYS A 5 -85.41 -38.16 11.88
C LYS A 5 -84.21 -37.42 11.31
N ASN A 6 -83.17 -37.37 12.05
CA ASN A 6 -81.87 -36.85 11.61
C ASN A 6 -81.08 -37.93 10.79
N THR A 7 -81.14 -37.82 9.46
CA THR A 7 -80.40 -38.66 8.53
C THR A 7 -79.03 -38.10 8.27
N ALA A 8 -78.03 -38.58 9.00
CA ALA A 8 -76.62 -38.26 8.79
C ALA A 8 -76.11 -38.92 7.52
N VAL A 9 -75.81 -38.12 6.50
CA VAL A 9 -75.16 -38.56 5.26
C VAL A 9 -73.68 -38.79 5.52
N LYS A 10 -73.27 -40.05 5.67
CA LYS A 10 -71.86 -40.44 5.68
C LYS A 10 -71.21 -40.18 4.30
N LYS A 11 -70.44 -39.09 4.13
CA LYS A 11 -69.56 -38.92 2.98
C LYS A 11 -68.47 -40.03 2.95
N ARG A 12 -68.61 -41.01 2.07
CA ARG A 12 -67.60 -42.00 1.75
C ARG A 12 -66.36 -41.30 1.17
N LYS A 13 -65.24 -41.23 1.95
CA LYS A 13 -63.91 -40.91 1.44
C LYS A 13 -63.49 -41.96 0.42
N LYS A 14 -63.50 -41.65 -0.86
CA LYS A 14 -62.91 -42.44 -1.91
C LYS A 14 -61.41 -42.67 -1.58
N LYS A 15 -61.01 -43.88 -1.21
CA LYS A 15 -59.59 -44.32 -1.14
C LYS A 15 -59.05 -44.22 -2.55
N ARG A 16 -58.24 -43.20 -2.82
CA ARG A 16 -57.43 -43.13 -4.02
C ARG A 16 -56.32 -44.20 -3.88
N SER A 17 -56.45 -45.29 -4.59
CA SER A 17 -55.42 -46.26 -4.81
C SER A 17 -54.36 -45.57 -5.66
N THR A 18 -53.32 -45.05 -5.06
CA THR A 18 -52.14 -44.51 -5.77
C THR A 18 -51.17 -45.64 -6.04
N ASN A 19 -50.94 -45.92 -7.33
CA ASN A 19 -49.95 -46.85 -7.80
C ASN A 19 -48.62 -46.58 -7.07
N PRO A 20 -47.96 -47.58 -6.44
CA PRO A 20 -46.73 -47.39 -5.67
C PRO A 20 -45.64 -46.62 -6.45
N ALA A 21 -45.53 -46.82 -7.76
CA ALA A 21 -44.62 -46.10 -8.65
C ALA A 21 -44.90 -44.57 -8.65
N VAL A 22 -46.18 -44.18 -8.65
CA VAL A 22 -46.56 -42.74 -8.62
C VAL A 22 -46.27 -42.12 -7.26
N ARG A 23 -46.35 -42.91 -6.17
CA ARG A 23 -45.91 -42.44 -4.84
C ARG A 23 -44.39 -42.20 -4.76
N VAL A 24 -43.60 -43.11 -5.29
CA VAL A 24 -42.16 -42.98 -5.33
C VAL A 24 -41.76 -41.78 -6.18
N LEU A 25 -42.37 -41.60 -7.37
CA LEU A 25 -42.10 -40.48 -8.23
C LEU A 25 -42.44 -39.10 -7.58
N LYS A 26 -43.55 -39.07 -6.80
CA LYS A 26 -43.88 -37.85 -6.02
C LYS A 26 -42.91 -37.55 -4.91
N ILE A 27 -42.42 -38.60 -4.20
CA ILE A 27 -41.42 -38.42 -3.16
C ILE A 27 -40.11 -37.92 -3.75
N ILE A 28 -39.65 -38.51 -4.84
CA ILE A 28 -38.42 -38.05 -5.56
C ILE A 28 -38.66 -36.61 -6.06
N GLY A 29 -39.79 -36.31 -6.68
CA GLY A 29 -40.09 -34.94 -7.17
C GLY A 29 -40.13 -33.90 -6.05
N THR A 30 -40.71 -34.23 -4.87
CA THR A 30 -40.73 -33.33 -3.73
C THR A 30 -39.35 -33.17 -3.12
N ALA A 31 -38.54 -34.23 -3.07
CA ALA A 31 -37.15 -34.17 -2.58
C ALA A 31 -36.30 -33.28 -3.50
N LEU A 32 -36.36 -33.46 -4.83
CA LEU A 32 -35.67 -32.63 -5.79
C LEU A 32 -36.11 -31.16 -5.72
N LEU A 33 -37.41 -30.91 -5.59
CA LEU A 33 -37.96 -29.55 -5.40
C LEU A 33 -37.45 -28.92 -4.09
N SER A 34 -37.39 -29.70 -3.01
CA SER A 34 -36.86 -29.22 -1.74
C SER A 34 -35.37 -28.87 -1.83
N ILE A 35 -34.57 -29.72 -2.48
CA ILE A 35 -33.14 -29.47 -2.73
C ILE A 35 -32.97 -28.19 -3.57
N PHE A 36 -33.77 -28.04 -4.63
CA PHE A 36 -33.74 -26.86 -5.48
C PHE A 36 -34.13 -25.57 -4.72
N LEU A 37 -35.15 -25.60 -3.88
CA LEU A 37 -35.57 -24.48 -3.04
C LEU A 37 -34.48 -24.12 -2.00
N ILE A 38 -33.85 -25.14 -1.36
CA ILE A 38 -32.74 -24.92 -0.44
C ILE A 38 -31.57 -24.23 -1.18
N LEU A 39 -31.26 -24.69 -2.40
CA LEU A 39 -30.20 -24.07 -3.21
C LEU A 39 -30.51 -22.60 -3.51
N ILE A 40 -31.75 -22.30 -3.94
CA ILE A 40 -32.18 -20.91 -4.20
C ILE A 40 -32.07 -20.05 -2.95
N ILE A 41 -32.57 -20.53 -1.81
CA ILE A 41 -32.50 -19.78 -0.54
C ILE A 41 -31.05 -19.55 -0.14
N THR A 42 -30.20 -20.58 -0.22
CA THR A 42 -28.76 -20.45 0.09
C THR A 42 -28.08 -19.45 -0.83
N CYS A 43 -28.33 -19.52 -2.14
CA CYS A 43 -27.80 -18.55 -3.11
C CYS A 43 -28.31 -17.12 -2.83
N SER A 44 -29.59 -16.97 -2.45
CA SER A 44 -30.17 -15.66 -2.12
C SER A 44 -29.55 -15.07 -0.86
N ILE A 45 -29.37 -15.87 0.19
CA ILE A 45 -28.70 -15.43 1.43
C ILE A 45 -27.26 -15.04 1.11
N PHE A 46 -26.53 -15.86 0.36
CA PHE A 46 -25.16 -15.55 -0.04
C PHE A 46 -25.08 -14.27 -0.86
N ALA A 47 -25.96 -14.08 -1.83
CA ALA A 47 -26.05 -12.86 -2.63
C ALA A 47 -26.34 -11.62 -1.77
N THR A 48 -27.24 -11.75 -0.79
CA THR A 48 -27.57 -10.66 0.14
C THR A 48 -26.41 -10.29 1.03
N VAL A 49 -25.74 -11.29 1.63
CA VAL A 49 -24.55 -11.09 2.46
C VAL A 49 -23.42 -10.47 1.64
N LEU A 50 -23.20 -10.95 0.42
CA LEU A 50 -22.22 -10.39 -0.50
C LEU A 50 -22.56 -8.95 -0.87
N THR A 51 -23.83 -8.64 -1.12
CA THR A 51 -24.26 -7.26 -1.44
C THR A 51 -24.03 -6.33 -0.26
N ILE A 52 -24.40 -6.73 0.97
CA ILE A 52 -24.16 -5.95 2.19
C ILE A 52 -22.66 -5.75 2.40
N TYR A 53 -21.89 -6.81 2.22
CA TYR A 53 -20.42 -6.76 2.31
C TYR A 53 -19.84 -5.76 1.31
N VAL A 54 -20.25 -5.87 0.05
CA VAL A 54 -19.80 -4.97 -1.03
C VAL A 54 -20.17 -3.51 -0.72
N LEU A 55 -21.39 -3.25 -0.25
CA LEU A 55 -21.83 -1.89 0.07
C LEU A 55 -21.11 -1.27 1.27
N ASN A 56 -20.69 -2.09 2.22
CA ASN A 56 -20.02 -1.62 3.46
C ASN A 56 -18.50 -1.59 3.36
N PHE A 57 -17.89 -2.45 2.57
CA PHE A 57 -16.44 -2.67 2.54
C PHE A 57 -15.77 -2.45 1.17
N ALA A 58 -16.54 -2.44 0.07
CA ALA A 58 -16.00 -1.96 -1.18
C ALA A 58 -15.89 -0.44 -1.06
N ASP A 59 -14.70 0.02 -0.71
CA ASP A 59 -14.37 1.44 -0.75
C ASP A 59 -14.41 1.90 -2.21
N THR A 60 -15.63 2.29 -2.64
CA THR A 60 -15.89 2.81 -3.99
C THR A 60 -15.41 4.25 -4.14
N THR A 61 -14.93 4.86 -3.04
CA THR A 61 -14.51 6.26 -3.00
C THR A 61 -13.02 6.45 -3.26
N THR A 62 -12.21 5.39 -3.14
CA THR A 62 -10.79 5.49 -3.47
C THR A 62 -10.62 5.53 -4.98
N THR A 63 -10.52 6.73 -5.52
CA THR A 63 -10.08 6.93 -6.91
C THR A 63 -8.64 6.46 -7.02
N ILE A 64 -8.40 5.43 -7.84
CA ILE A 64 -7.04 5.03 -8.18
C ILE A 64 -6.61 5.92 -9.34
N SER A 65 -5.56 6.71 -9.11
CA SER A 65 -4.93 7.46 -10.19
C SER A 65 -3.92 6.58 -10.93
N LEU A 66 -3.96 6.65 -12.25
CA LEU A 66 -2.96 6.06 -13.13
C LEU A 66 -1.90 7.08 -13.59
N ASP A 67 -1.96 8.29 -13.05
CA ASP A 67 -1.04 9.36 -13.42
C ASP A 67 0.41 9.01 -13.04
N LYS A 68 1.33 9.36 -13.93
CA LYS A 68 2.77 9.09 -13.79
C LYS A 68 3.35 9.53 -12.45
N THR A 69 2.84 10.64 -11.90
CA THR A 69 3.28 11.19 -10.61
C THR A 69 2.76 10.42 -9.40
N GLU A 70 1.55 9.88 -9.47
CA GLU A 70 0.94 9.14 -8.36
C GLU A 70 1.29 7.63 -8.38
N THR A 71 1.59 7.10 -9.56
CA THR A 71 2.07 5.72 -9.72
C THR A 71 3.56 5.55 -9.48
N SER A 72 4.28 6.66 -9.23
CA SER A 72 5.68 6.56 -8.82
C SER A 72 5.80 5.87 -7.46
N ASN A 73 6.60 4.81 -7.41
CA ASN A 73 6.87 4.05 -6.18
C ASN A 73 7.77 4.82 -5.18
N ILE A 74 7.71 6.15 -5.20
CA ILE A 74 8.44 7.03 -4.28
C ILE A 74 7.43 7.65 -3.33
N SER A 75 7.63 7.45 -2.03
CA SER A 75 6.84 8.18 -1.04
C SER A 75 7.41 9.57 -0.83
N ARG A 76 6.55 10.58 -0.96
CA ARG A 76 6.92 11.99 -0.86
C ARG A 76 6.50 12.57 0.47
N PHE A 77 7.38 13.32 1.07
CA PHE A 77 7.10 14.13 2.25
C PHE A 77 7.15 15.60 1.83
N LEU A 78 6.01 16.24 1.91
CA LEU A 78 5.83 17.63 1.51
C LEU A 78 5.85 18.53 2.74
N SER A 79 6.28 19.77 2.57
CA SER A 79 6.15 20.82 3.59
C SER A 79 5.55 22.08 2.96
N VAL A 80 4.97 22.92 3.79
CA VAL A 80 4.48 24.23 3.33
C VAL A 80 5.59 24.98 2.61
N ASN A 81 5.27 25.50 1.44
CA ASN A 81 6.15 26.36 0.66
C ASN A 81 6.16 27.76 1.29
N PRO A 82 7.32 28.24 1.79
CA PRO A 82 7.40 29.57 2.40
C PRO A 82 7.22 30.71 1.39
N ASP A 83 7.41 30.43 0.11
CA ASP A 83 7.32 31.39 -0.99
C ASP A 83 5.99 31.24 -1.76
N TYR A 84 5.00 30.52 -1.19
CA TYR A 84 3.69 30.35 -1.79
C TYR A 84 2.97 31.69 -1.93
N ASP A 85 2.49 31.95 -3.14
CA ASP A 85 1.69 33.12 -3.49
C ASP A 85 0.33 32.66 -4.05
N GLU A 86 -0.74 32.98 -3.35
CA GLU A 86 -2.11 32.59 -3.72
C GLU A 86 -2.59 33.25 -5.04
N ASP A 87 -1.96 34.35 -5.41
CA ASP A 87 -2.27 35.08 -6.64
C ASP A 87 -1.46 34.61 -7.87
N ASP A 88 -0.49 33.70 -7.68
CA ASP A 88 0.31 33.07 -8.73
C ASP A 88 -0.18 31.66 -9.02
N GLU A 89 -0.80 31.44 -10.20
CA GLU A 89 -1.35 30.15 -10.64
C GLU A 89 -0.29 29.03 -10.73
N ASP A 90 0.99 29.37 -10.88
CA ASP A 90 2.10 28.41 -10.92
C ASP A 90 2.69 28.13 -9.52
N SER A 91 2.27 28.87 -8.49
CA SER A 91 2.74 28.71 -7.12
C SER A 91 2.05 27.53 -6.44
N GLN A 92 2.83 26.64 -5.80
CA GLN A 92 2.30 25.49 -5.05
C GLN A 92 2.39 25.75 -3.54
N GLU A 93 1.28 25.48 -2.84
CA GLU A 93 1.19 25.62 -1.37
C GLU A 93 2.19 24.70 -0.65
N TYR A 94 2.51 23.55 -1.23
CA TYR A 94 3.41 22.55 -0.68
C TYR A 94 4.52 22.20 -1.64
N ASP A 95 5.74 22.17 -1.13
CA ASP A 95 6.93 21.74 -1.86
C ASP A 95 7.43 20.38 -1.36
N LEU A 96 8.16 19.67 -2.22
CA LEU A 96 8.88 18.47 -1.83
C LEU A 96 9.92 18.80 -0.74
N TYR A 97 9.77 18.17 0.44
CA TYR A 97 10.74 18.24 1.53
C TYR A 97 11.71 17.05 1.50
N TYR A 98 11.19 15.85 1.26
CA TYR A 98 11.98 14.64 1.18
C TYR A 98 11.28 13.57 0.33
N ALA A 99 12.06 12.89 -0.53
CA ALA A 99 11.59 11.73 -1.29
C ALA A 99 12.19 10.45 -0.70
N LEU A 100 11.33 9.51 -0.28
CA LEU A 100 11.74 8.25 0.29
C LEU A 100 11.80 7.20 -0.82
N LYS A 101 13.00 6.72 -1.14
CA LYS A 101 13.26 5.75 -2.19
C LYS A 101 13.70 4.41 -1.60
N ASN A 102 13.19 3.32 -2.13
CA ASN A 102 13.77 1.99 -1.88
C ASN A 102 15.02 1.82 -2.75
N SER A 103 16.18 1.63 -2.14
CA SER A 103 17.47 1.54 -2.84
C SER A 103 17.61 0.33 -3.77
N ASN A 104 16.78 -0.70 -3.56
CA ASN A 104 16.81 -1.94 -4.35
C ASN A 104 15.79 -1.96 -5.49
N LYS A 105 14.96 -0.93 -5.63
CA LYS A 105 13.87 -0.86 -6.60
C LYS A 105 14.28 0.00 -7.79
N HIS A 106 14.28 -0.61 -8.97
CA HIS A 106 14.65 0.03 -10.23
C HIS A 106 13.41 0.21 -11.08
N VAL A 107 12.96 1.45 -11.24
CA VAL A 107 11.80 1.84 -12.05
C VAL A 107 12.24 2.91 -13.03
N VAL A 108 11.94 2.70 -14.31
CA VAL A 108 12.10 3.70 -15.37
C VAL A 108 10.80 3.74 -16.14
N TRP A 109 10.20 4.93 -16.24
CA TRP A 109 8.93 5.10 -16.96
C TRP A 109 9.17 5.21 -18.47
N ALA A 110 8.31 4.57 -19.27
CA ALA A 110 8.23 4.76 -20.71
C ALA A 110 6.80 5.17 -21.10
N ASP A 111 6.67 6.13 -21.99
CA ASP A 111 5.37 6.48 -22.55
C ASP A 111 4.95 5.39 -23.55
N LEU A 112 3.65 5.11 -23.68
CA LEU A 112 3.17 3.96 -24.46
C LEU A 112 3.57 4.06 -25.93
N GLU A 113 3.68 5.27 -26.47
CA GLU A 113 4.13 5.54 -27.84
C GLU A 113 5.59 5.14 -28.13
N ASP A 114 6.42 5.11 -27.07
CA ASP A 114 7.82 4.65 -27.13
C ASP A 114 7.95 3.13 -27.03
N ILE A 115 6.89 2.44 -26.61
CA ILE A 115 6.88 0.97 -26.47
C ILE A 115 6.38 0.34 -27.77
N PRO A 116 7.22 -0.41 -28.51
CA PRO A 116 6.82 -1.03 -29.77
C PRO A 116 5.57 -1.92 -29.63
N GLN A 117 4.72 -1.94 -30.67
CA GLN A 117 3.47 -2.69 -30.64
C GLN A 117 3.66 -4.18 -30.30
N TYR A 118 4.70 -4.84 -30.85
CA TYR A 118 4.98 -6.25 -30.55
C TYR A 118 5.39 -6.49 -29.09
N VAL A 119 5.94 -5.46 -28.41
CA VAL A 119 6.19 -5.53 -26.94
C VAL A 119 4.86 -5.48 -26.21
N GLN A 120 3.98 -4.54 -26.56
CA GLN A 120 2.64 -4.42 -25.98
C GLN A 120 1.86 -5.74 -26.20
N ASP A 121 1.86 -6.25 -27.41
CA ASP A 121 1.18 -7.49 -27.79
C ASP A 121 1.73 -8.71 -27.04
N ALA A 122 3.03 -8.80 -26.81
CA ALA A 122 3.65 -9.89 -26.05
C ALA A 122 3.06 -9.97 -24.63
N PHE A 123 2.91 -8.84 -23.94
CA PHE A 123 2.31 -8.79 -22.59
C PHE A 123 0.79 -9.05 -22.66
N VAL A 124 0.08 -8.43 -23.57
CA VAL A 124 -1.37 -8.59 -23.72
C VAL A 124 -1.73 -10.05 -24.00
N TYR A 125 -1.13 -10.67 -25.00
CA TYR A 125 -1.47 -12.06 -25.36
C TYR A 125 -0.95 -13.09 -24.35
N THR A 126 0.07 -12.76 -23.56
CA THR A 126 0.52 -13.63 -22.46
C THR A 126 -0.41 -13.58 -21.26
N GLU A 127 -0.84 -12.39 -20.85
CA GLU A 127 -1.56 -12.17 -19.59
C GLU A 127 -3.07 -12.08 -19.78
N ASP A 128 -3.53 -11.42 -20.84
CA ASP A 128 -4.94 -11.08 -21.03
C ASP A 128 -5.32 -10.94 -22.52
N GLU A 129 -5.37 -12.04 -23.25
CA GLU A 129 -5.62 -12.05 -24.70
C GLU A 129 -6.91 -11.30 -25.12
N ARG A 130 -7.85 -11.12 -24.20
CA ARG A 130 -9.11 -10.42 -24.41
C ARG A 130 -9.16 -9.04 -23.76
N PHE A 131 -8.02 -8.47 -23.44
CA PHE A 131 -7.90 -7.18 -22.74
C PHE A 131 -8.78 -6.08 -23.35
N TYR A 132 -8.79 -5.95 -24.68
CA TYR A 132 -9.57 -4.94 -25.39
C TYR A 132 -11.07 -5.26 -25.52
N SER A 133 -11.53 -6.42 -25.00
CA SER A 133 -12.92 -6.90 -25.18
C SER A 133 -13.73 -6.99 -23.88
N HIS A 134 -13.19 -6.61 -22.74
CA HIS A 134 -13.88 -6.58 -21.46
C HIS A 134 -13.63 -5.28 -20.70
N ASP A 135 -14.49 -4.97 -19.73
CA ASP A 135 -14.45 -3.76 -18.90
C ASP A 135 -13.83 -4.06 -17.51
N GLY A 136 -12.53 -4.30 -17.48
CA GLY A 136 -11.72 -4.50 -16.28
C GLY A 136 -11.70 -5.93 -15.73
N VAL A 137 -12.72 -6.72 -15.97
CA VAL A 137 -12.83 -8.11 -15.51
C VAL A 137 -13.30 -9.03 -16.62
N ASP A 138 -12.50 -10.04 -16.93
CA ASP A 138 -12.92 -11.13 -17.81
C ASP A 138 -13.71 -12.18 -17.03
N PHE A 139 -15.03 -12.01 -16.94
CA PHE A 139 -15.91 -12.94 -16.22
C PHE A 139 -15.88 -14.36 -16.75
N LYS A 140 -15.68 -14.55 -18.07
CA LYS A 140 -15.59 -15.90 -18.66
C LYS A 140 -14.35 -16.63 -18.17
N ARG A 141 -13.18 -15.94 -18.20
CA ARG A 141 -11.90 -16.47 -17.75
C ARG A 141 -11.88 -16.68 -16.24
N THR A 142 -12.40 -15.71 -15.48
CA THR A 142 -12.53 -15.80 -14.02
C THR A 142 -13.39 -16.99 -13.60
N PHE A 143 -14.54 -17.20 -14.27
CA PHE A 143 -15.41 -18.35 -14.00
C PHE A 143 -14.76 -19.67 -14.40
N ALA A 144 -14.10 -19.74 -15.55
CA ALA A 144 -13.35 -20.93 -15.98
C ALA A 144 -12.23 -21.29 -15.01
N SER A 145 -11.48 -20.30 -14.50
CA SER A 145 -10.46 -20.47 -13.49
C SER A 145 -11.05 -21.00 -12.18
N PHE A 146 -12.18 -20.44 -11.72
CA PHE A 146 -12.90 -20.91 -10.54
C PHE A 146 -13.36 -22.35 -10.67
N VAL A 147 -13.98 -22.72 -11.80
CA VAL A 147 -14.41 -24.10 -12.05
C VAL A 147 -13.23 -25.06 -12.10
N ASN A 148 -12.10 -24.64 -12.67
CA ASN A 148 -10.90 -25.47 -12.78
C ASN A 148 -10.27 -25.83 -11.44
N VAL A 149 -10.52 -25.04 -10.39
CA VAL A 149 -10.10 -25.36 -8.99
C VAL A 149 -10.83 -26.60 -8.47
N PHE A 150 -12.12 -26.75 -8.81
CA PHE A 150 -12.95 -27.88 -8.33
C PHE A 150 -12.98 -29.05 -9.29
N ILE A 151 -12.90 -28.77 -10.58
CA ILE A 151 -12.96 -29.76 -11.67
C ILE A 151 -11.79 -29.46 -12.61
N PRO A 152 -10.64 -30.15 -12.52
CA PRO A 152 -9.47 -29.87 -13.35
C PRO A 152 -9.71 -30.26 -14.83
N ILE A 153 -10.55 -29.49 -15.52
CA ILE A 153 -10.95 -29.68 -16.92
C ILE A 153 -9.73 -29.58 -17.86
N TYR A 154 -8.75 -28.76 -17.49
CA TYR A 154 -7.55 -28.48 -18.29
C TYR A 154 -6.31 -29.25 -17.82
N GLY A 155 -6.49 -30.49 -17.33
CA GLY A 155 -5.37 -31.35 -16.94
C GLY A 155 -4.56 -30.84 -15.73
N GLY A 156 -5.19 -30.09 -14.80
CA GLY A 156 -4.55 -29.56 -13.60
C GLY A 156 -3.67 -28.32 -13.81
N ARG A 157 -3.61 -27.76 -15.01
CA ARG A 157 -2.93 -26.47 -15.24
C ARG A 157 -3.73 -25.36 -14.57
N GLN A 158 -3.08 -24.56 -13.75
CA GLN A 158 -3.67 -23.34 -13.21
C GLN A 158 -3.83 -22.32 -14.35
N ILE A 159 -5.07 -21.97 -14.67
CA ILE A 159 -5.37 -20.88 -15.60
C ILE A 159 -5.40 -19.61 -14.77
N GLY A 160 -4.53 -18.64 -15.08
CA GLY A 160 -4.56 -17.33 -14.50
C GLY A 160 -5.90 -16.64 -14.81
N GLY A 161 -6.62 -16.20 -13.78
CA GLY A 161 -7.94 -15.58 -13.94
C GLY A 161 -7.95 -14.05 -13.81
N SER A 162 -6.80 -13.42 -13.55
CA SER A 162 -6.69 -11.97 -13.38
C SER A 162 -6.44 -11.28 -14.73
N THR A 163 -7.06 -10.12 -14.93
CA THR A 163 -6.86 -9.26 -16.10
C THR A 163 -5.67 -8.32 -15.91
N ILE A 164 -5.20 -7.69 -16.98
CA ILE A 164 -4.19 -6.64 -16.94
C ILE A 164 -4.63 -5.52 -16.00
N THR A 165 -5.89 -5.06 -16.09
CA THR A 165 -6.45 -4.02 -15.21
C THR A 165 -6.38 -4.42 -13.74
N GLN A 166 -6.72 -5.66 -13.40
CA GLN A 166 -6.62 -6.17 -12.04
C GLN A 166 -5.17 -6.23 -11.54
N GLN A 167 -4.24 -6.62 -12.40
CA GLN A 167 -2.82 -6.65 -12.07
C GLN A 167 -2.25 -5.24 -11.87
N THR A 168 -2.66 -4.28 -12.72
CA THR A 168 -2.28 -2.87 -12.57
C THR A 168 -2.70 -2.33 -11.21
N ILE A 169 -3.96 -2.56 -10.81
CA ILE A 169 -4.47 -2.12 -9.51
C ILE A 169 -3.71 -2.77 -8.36
N LYS A 170 -3.46 -4.09 -8.45
CA LYS A 170 -2.65 -4.80 -7.47
C LYS A 170 -1.25 -4.18 -7.33
N ASN A 171 -0.60 -3.87 -8.45
CA ASN A 171 0.74 -3.29 -8.46
C ASN A 171 0.77 -1.87 -7.89
N ILE A 172 -0.28 -1.07 -8.13
CA ILE A 172 -0.42 0.28 -7.56
C ILE A 172 -0.68 0.22 -6.06
N THR A 173 -1.62 -0.63 -5.62
CA THR A 173 -2.06 -0.65 -4.23
C THR A 173 -1.13 -1.43 -3.30
N GLY A 174 -0.23 -2.25 -3.85
CA GLY A 174 0.65 -3.13 -3.07
C GLY A 174 -0.13 -4.14 -2.20
N ASP A 175 -1.42 -4.35 -2.46
CA ASP A 175 -2.27 -5.25 -1.66
C ASP A 175 -2.00 -6.72 -2.06
N ASP A 176 -1.02 -7.32 -1.41
CA ASP A 176 -0.57 -8.70 -1.66
C ASP A 176 -0.90 -9.66 -0.51
N SER A 177 -1.87 -9.33 0.34
CA SER A 177 -2.29 -10.18 1.47
C SER A 177 -2.71 -11.57 0.97
N ARG A 178 -2.00 -12.61 1.45
CA ARG A 178 -2.20 -14.02 1.04
C ARG A 178 -3.06 -14.81 2.00
N ASP A 179 -3.54 -14.19 3.07
CA ASP A 179 -4.39 -14.83 4.05
C ASP A 179 -5.75 -15.21 3.45
N SER A 180 -6.27 -16.40 3.76
CA SER A 180 -7.43 -16.99 3.07
C SER A 180 -8.69 -16.11 3.10
N ILE A 181 -8.94 -15.42 4.20
CA ILE A 181 -10.11 -14.53 4.34
C ILE A 181 -9.82 -13.17 3.69
N HIS A 182 -8.69 -12.55 4.02
CA HIS A 182 -8.26 -11.28 3.44
C HIS A 182 -7.98 -11.39 1.93
N GLY A 183 -7.59 -12.58 1.45
CA GLY A 183 -7.42 -12.84 0.01
C GLY A 183 -8.72 -12.75 -0.80
N ILE A 184 -9.86 -13.20 -0.24
CA ILE A 184 -11.17 -13.06 -0.88
C ILE A 184 -11.62 -11.59 -0.88
N GLU A 185 -11.47 -10.91 0.25
CA GLU A 185 -11.80 -9.49 0.38
C GLU A 185 -10.99 -8.64 -0.57
N ARG A 186 -9.68 -8.87 -0.63
CA ARG A 186 -8.78 -8.25 -1.58
C ARG A 186 -9.27 -8.46 -3.03
N LYS A 187 -9.60 -9.70 -3.41
CA LYS A 187 -10.04 -10.00 -4.77
C LYS A 187 -11.36 -9.32 -5.12
N ILE A 188 -12.27 -9.18 -4.17
CA ILE A 188 -13.52 -8.44 -4.37
C ILE A 188 -13.22 -6.95 -4.57
N ARG A 189 -12.39 -6.33 -3.73
CA ARG A 189 -11.97 -4.92 -3.90
C ARG A 189 -11.28 -4.70 -5.25
N GLU A 190 -10.37 -5.59 -5.62
CA GLU A 190 -9.66 -5.56 -6.91
C GLU A 190 -10.65 -5.56 -8.10
N ILE A 191 -11.67 -6.44 -8.08
CA ILE A 191 -12.72 -6.50 -9.11
C ILE A 191 -13.46 -5.17 -9.22
N PHE A 192 -13.93 -4.59 -8.11
CA PHE A 192 -14.68 -3.33 -8.15
C PHE A 192 -13.83 -2.14 -8.58
N ARG A 193 -12.59 -2.07 -8.09
CA ARG A 193 -11.62 -1.06 -8.51
C ARG A 193 -11.31 -1.17 -10.00
N SER A 194 -11.17 -2.39 -10.55
CA SER A 194 -10.95 -2.63 -11.98
C SER A 194 -12.09 -2.07 -12.84
N ILE A 195 -13.34 -2.34 -12.45
CA ILE A 195 -14.50 -1.81 -13.15
C ILE A 195 -14.56 -0.28 -13.08
N ASN A 196 -14.14 0.33 -11.97
CA ASN A 196 -14.14 1.78 -11.83
C ASN A 196 -13.02 2.45 -12.62
N VAL A 197 -11.82 1.85 -12.63
CA VAL A 197 -10.68 2.33 -13.42
C VAL A 197 -11.03 2.33 -14.91
N GLU A 198 -11.63 1.28 -15.43
CA GLU A 198 -12.05 1.18 -16.85
C GLU A 198 -13.17 2.19 -17.25
N LYS A 199 -13.87 2.76 -16.29
CA LYS A 199 -14.81 3.86 -16.57
C LYS A 199 -14.13 5.22 -16.70
N THR A 200 -12.96 5.36 -16.13
CA THR A 200 -12.25 6.65 -15.99
C THR A 200 -11.11 6.76 -16.99
N TYR A 201 -10.40 5.66 -17.26
CA TYR A 201 -9.20 5.61 -18.06
C TYR A 201 -9.39 4.76 -19.32
N THR A 202 -8.67 5.09 -20.38
CA THR A 202 -8.66 4.31 -21.63
C THR A 202 -7.89 2.99 -21.47
N LYS A 203 -8.03 2.08 -22.42
CA LYS A 203 -7.23 0.85 -22.47
C LYS A 203 -5.74 1.14 -22.60
N GLU A 204 -5.41 2.17 -23.34
CA GLU A 204 -4.06 2.67 -23.55
C GLU A 204 -3.44 3.18 -22.23
N ASP A 205 -4.18 3.97 -21.45
CA ASP A 205 -3.74 4.46 -20.14
C ASP A 205 -3.47 3.30 -19.18
N ILE A 206 -4.37 2.31 -19.16
CA ILE A 206 -4.25 1.13 -18.30
C ILE A 206 -3.06 0.27 -18.73
N LEU A 207 -2.87 0.06 -20.03
CA LEU A 207 -1.76 -0.72 -20.55
C LEU A 207 -0.43 -0.01 -20.28
N GLN A 208 -0.35 1.30 -20.48
CA GLN A 208 0.83 2.11 -20.15
C GLN A 208 1.21 1.93 -18.68
N SER A 209 0.24 2.09 -17.79
CA SER A 209 0.47 1.93 -16.35
C SER A 209 0.91 0.49 -16.02
N TYR A 210 0.27 -0.52 -16.61
CA TYR A 210 0.65 -1.92 -16.44
C TYR A 210 2.10 -2.18 -16.84
N LEU A 211 2.50 -1.77 -18.04
CA LEU A 211 3.84 -2.00 -18.58
C LEU A 211 4.93 -1.30 -17.77
N ASN A 212 4.59 -0.18 -17.12
CA ASN A 212 5.50 0.55 -16.25
C ASN A 212 5.55 0.02 -14.81
N LEU A 213 4.55 -0.75 -14.38
CA LEU A 213 4.42 -1.22 -12.99
C LEU A 213 4.54 -2.74 -12.85
N VAL A 214 4.63 -3.47 -13.96
CA VAL A 214 4.76 -4.94 -13.91
C VAL A 214 6.10 -5.33 -13.28
N PRO A 215 6.10 -6.21 -12.24
CA PRO A 215 7.33 -6.69 -11.65
C PRO A 215 8.03 -7.67 -12.59
N LEU A 216 9.28 -7.37 -12.94
CA LEU A 216 10.17 -8.17 -13.78
C LEU A 216 11.49 -8.45 -13.03
N THR A 217 11.35 -8.82 -11.77
CA THR A 217 12.41 -8.91 -10.76
C THR A 217 13.32 -10.13 -10.96
N THR A 218 14.55 -10.02 -10.43
CA THR A 218 15.44 -11.16 -10.21
C THR A 218 15.32 -11.65 -8.77
N GLN A 219 16.21 -12.56 -8.33
CA GLN A 219 16.33 -12.94 -6.93
C GLN A 219 16.99 -11.83 -6.08
N GLU A 220 17.77 -10.95 -6.70
CA GLU A 220 18.56 -9.91 -6.03
C GLU A 220 17.99 -8.50 -6.24
N TYR A 221 17.43 -8.22 -7.43
CA TYR A 221 17.01 -6.87 -7.83
C TYR A 221 15.53 -6.79 -8.13
N ASP A 222 14.87 -5.77 -7.59
CA ASP A 222 13.47 -5.43 -7.88
C ASP A 222 13.40 -4.55 -9.14
N ILE A 223 13.31 -5.20 -10.29
CA ILE A 223 13.16 -4.54 -11.59
C ILE A 223 11.67 -4.36 -11.88
N ILE A 224 11.22 -3.13 -12.03
CA ILE A 224 9.81 -2.79 -12.24
C ILE A 224 9.63 -2.06 -13.56
N GLY A 225 8.73 -2.57 -14.39
CA GLY A 225 8.38 -2.02 -15.69
C GLY A 225 9.32 -2.44 -16.81
N VAL A 226 8.78 -2.33 -18.04
CA VAL A 226 9.43 -2.87 -19.25
C VAL A 226 10.68 -2.09 -19.63
N GLN A 227 10.73 -0.77 -19.38
CA GLN A 227 11.91 0.03 -19.70
C GLN A 227 13.09 -0.34 -18.78
N ALA A 228 12.86 -0.42 -17.47
CA ALA A 228 13.89 -0.84 -16.53
C ALA A 228 14.37 -2.26 -16.82
N ALA A 229 13.45 -3.16 -17.21
CA ALA A 229 13.78 -4.53 -17.59
C ALA A 229 14.59 -4.59 -18.90
N ALA A 230 14.25 -3.80 -19.91
CA ALA A 230 15.01 -3.70 -21.15
C ALA A 230 16.46 -3.25 -20.88
N ASN A 231 16.62 -2.24 -20.05
CA ASN A 231 17.92 -1.72 -19.65
C ASN A 231 18.73 -2.79 -18.90
N PHE A 232 18.14 -3.39 -17.85
CA PHE A 232 18.84 -4.35 -17.01
C PHE A 232 19.18 -5.64 -17.76
N TYR A 233 18.20 -6.26 -18.42
CA TYR A 233 18.42 -7.57 -19.05
C TYR A 233 19.21 -7.47 -20.35
N PHE A 234 18.98 -6.43 -21.16
CA PHE A 234 19.50 -6.37 -22.53
C PHE A 234 20.41 -5.16 -22.80
N GLY A 235 20.56 -4.21 -21.85
CA GLY A 235 21.35 -3.00 -22.03
C GLY A 235 20.79 -2.11 -23.15
N LYS A 236 19.47 -2.07 -23.32
CA LYS A 236 18.76 -1.40 -24.41
C LYS A 236 17.62 -0.53 -23.90
N ASP A 237 17.25 0.44 -24.69
CA ASP A 237 15.98 1.12 -24.57
C ASP A 237 14.82 0.17 -24.97
N VAL A 238 13.64 0.34 -24.37
CA VAL A 238 12.47 -0.53 -24.69
C VAL A 238 12.08 -0.48 -26.16
N LYS A 239 12.25 0.68 -26.80
CA LYS A 239 12.00 0.86 -28.25
C LYS A 239 12.93 0.05 -29.15
N ASP A 240 14.10 -0.36 -28.66
CA ASP A 240 15.13 -1.09 -29.38
C ASP A 240 15.10 -2.60 -29.11
N LEU A 241 14.14 -3.09 -28.31
CA LEU A 241 13.95 -4.52 -28.10
C LEU A 241 13.53 -5.19 -29.41
N ASN A 242 13.93 -6.42 -29.61
CA ASN A 242 13.38 -7.26 -30.69
C ASN A 242 12.26 -8.17 -30.14
N LEU A 243 11.55 -8.86 -31.04
CA LEU A 243 10.44 -9.75 -30.68
C LEU A 243 10.85 -10.85 -29.70
N ALA A 244 12.04 -11.42 -29.82
CA ALA A 244 12.53 -12.47 -28.94
C ALA A 244 12.79 -11.95 -27.52
N GLU A 245 13.33 -10.75 -27.38
CA GLU A 245 13.56 -10.06 -26.11
C GLU A 245 12.24 -9.66 -25.47
N ALA A 246 11.30 -9.11 -26.24
CA ALA A 246 9.95 -8.77 -25.77
C ALA A 246 9.20 -10.01 -25.25
N ALA A 247 9.22 -11.10 -25.97
CA ALA A 247 8.61 -12.37 -25.56
C ALA A 247 9.28 -12.98 -24.32
N SER A 248 10.59 -12.77 -24.16
CA SER A 248 11.33 -13.17 -22.96
C SER A 248 10.85 -12.41 -21.72
N LEU A 249 10.68 -11.07 -21.79
CA LEU A 249 10.17 -10.25 -20.70
C LEU A 249 8.72 -10.59 -20.36
N ALA A 250 7.84 -10.65 -21.35
CA ALA A 250 6.44 -10.99 -21.13
C ALA A 250 6.27 -12.40 -20.54
N GLY A 251 7.11 -13.35 -20.98
CA GLY A 251 7.05 -14.72 -20.48
C GLY A 251 7.38 -14.88 -19.00
N MET A 252 8.13 -13.98 -18.40
CA MET A 252 8.53 -14.10 -16.99
C MET A 252 7.51 -13.57 -15.97
N THR A 253 6.47 -12.84 -16.40
CA THR A 253 5.51 -12.16 -15.52
C THR A 253 4.83 -13.06 -14.49
N SER A 254 4.57 -14.33 -14.82
CA SER A 254 3.88 -15.26 -13.93
C SER A 254 4.66 -15.63 -12.67
N TRP A 255 5.98 -15.64 -12.74
CA TRP A 255 6.90 -15.89 -11.61
C TRP A 255 8.28 -15.33 -11.94
N PRO A 256 8.48 -14.00 -11.89
CA PRO A 256 9.68 -13.32 -12.38
C PRO A 256 10.98 -13.88 -11.80
N ALA A 257 11.08 -14.03 -10.49
CA ALA A 257 12.28 -14.53 -9.82
C ALA A 257 12.72 -15.94 -10.29
N ALA A 258 11.79 -16.76 -10.78
CA ALA A 258 12.11 -18.11 -11.26
C ALA A 258 12.24 -18.20 -12.79
N ASN A 259 11.63 -17.24 -13.51
CA ASN A 259 11.51 -17.30 -14.97
C ASN A 259 12.34 -16.23 -15.70
N ASN A 260 13.07 -15.36 -14.97
CA ASN A 260 13.91 -14.36 -15.63
C ASN A 260 15.14 -14.97 -16.32
N PRO A 261 15.63 -14.35 -17.40
CA PRO A 261 16.74 -14.89 -18.18
C PRO A 261 18.11 -14.73 -17.50
N TYR A 262 18.24 -13.86 -16.51
CA TYR A 262 19.48 -13.63 -15.77
C TYR A 262 19.77 -14.79 -14.81
N ASP A 263 18.79 -15.20 -14.00
CA ASP A 263 18.94 -16.29 -13.04
C ASP A 263 18.66 -17.67 -13.66
N ASN A 264 17.75 -17.77 -14.63
CA ASN A 264 17.30 -19.04 -15.17
C ASN A 264 16.89 -19.00 -16.65
N MET A 265 17.87 -18.92 -17.53
CA MET A 265 17.69 -18.88 -18.97
C MET A 265 16.84 -20.05 -19.49
N LYS A 266 16.99 -21.25 -18.92
CA LYS A 266 16.22 -22.43 -19.35
C LYS A 266 14.71 -22.26 -19.14
N ASN A 267 14.31 -21.82 -17.97
CA ASN A 267 12.89 -21.55 -17.68
C ASN A 267 12.39 -20.40 -18.53
N ASN A 268 13.20 -19.33 -18.67
CA ASN A 268 12.84 -18.19 -19.49
C ASN A 268 12.55 -18.61 -20.95
N LYS A 269 13.39 -19.44 -21.56
CA LYS A 269 13.17 -19.94 -22.93
C LYS A 269 11.86 -20.72 -23.07
N LEU A 270 11.46 -21.50 -22.07
CA LEU A 270 10.16 -22.17 -22.07
C LEU A 270 8.99 -21.17 -22.01
N ARG A 271 9.14 -20.13 -21.22
CA ARG A 271 8.14 -19.07 -21.09
C ARG A 271 8.11 -18.15 -22.31
N GLN A 272 9.28 -17.81 -22.89
CA GLN A 272 9.40 -17.10 -24.16
C GLN A 272 8.63 -17.84 -25.27
N LYS A 273 8.84 -19.15 -25.39
CA LYS A 273 8.08 -19.97 -26.36
C LYS A 273 6.58 -19.90 -26.11
N TYR A 274 6.13 -19.98 -24.86
CA TYR A 274 4.72 -19.86 -24.49
C TYR A 274 4.13 -18.52 -24.97
N THR A 275 4.84 -17.39 -24.75
CA THR A 275 4.42 -16.08 -25.25
C THR A 275 4.32 -16.05 -26.78
N LEU A 276 5.35 -16.55 -27.46
CA LEU A 276 5.37 -16.59 -28.93
C LEU A 276 4.25 -17.48 -29.51
N ASP A 277 3.96 -18.63 -28.86
CA ASP A 277 2.83 -19.49 -29.23
C ASP A 277 1.50 -18.71 -29.18
N HIS A 278 1.27 -17.96 -28.08
CA HIS A 278 0.05 -17.15 -27.95
C HIS A 278 -0.03 -15.99 -28.94
N MET A 279 1.09 -15.33 -29.22
CA MET A 279 1.13 -14.27 -30.25
C MET A 279 0.83 -14.82 -31.66
N LEU A 280 1.36 -15.99 -31.97
CA LEU A 280 1.10 -16.64 -33.26
C LEU A 280 -0.36 -17.11 -33.37
N ASP A 281 -0.90 -17.78 -32.33
CA ASP A 281 -2.28 -18.27 -32.27
C ASP A 281 -3.31 -17.14 -32.43
N ASN A 282 -2.99 -15.95 -31.97
CA ASN A 282 -3.83 -14.75 -32.09
C ASN A 282 -3.51 -13.89 -33.34
N GLY A 283 -2.58 -14.34 -34.19
CA GLY A 283 -2.25 -13.68 -35.46
C GLY A 283 -1.49 -12.35 -35.29
N ALA A 284 -0.88 -12.11 -34.12
CA ALA A 284 -0.06 -10.93 -33.86
C ALA A 284 1.32 -11.01 -34.55
N ILE A 285 1.80 -12.21 -34.81
CA ILE A 285 3.05 -12.47 -35.53
C ILE A 285 2.84 -13.57 -36.61
N SER A 286 3.68 -13.51 -37.61
CA SER A 286 3.74 -14.55 -38.65
C SER A 286 4.56 -15.78 -38.20
N GLU A 287 4.40 -16.91 -38.88
CA GLU A 287 5.23 -18.10 -38.66
C GLU A 287 6.73 -17.83 -38.87
N GLN A 288 7.08 -16.93 -39.80
CA GLN A 288 8.47 -16.54 -40.01
C GLN A 288 9.03 -15.81 -38.81
N GLU A 289 8.35 -14.76 -38.30
CA GLU A 289 8.75 -14.00 -37.11
C GLU A 289 8.82 -14.89 -35.89
N TYR A 290 7.87 -15.80 -35.71
CA TYR A 290 7.88 -16.80 -34.63
C TYR A 290 9.16 -17.64 -34.67
N ASN A 291 9.52 -18.21 -35.84
CA ASN A 291 10.71 -19.06 -35.98
C ASN A 291 12.00 -18.27 -35.79
N GLU A 292 12.07 -17.04 -36.29
CA GLU A 292 13.22 -16.15 -36.10
C GLU A 292 13.41 -15.81 -34.59
N ALA A 293 12.34 -15.45 -33.91
CA ALA A 293 12.38 -15.12 -32.48
C ALA A 293 12.72 -16.32 -31.60
N LEU A 294 12.18 -17.50 -31.91
CA LEU A 294 12.45 -18.73 -31.17
C LEU A 294 13.93 -19.15 -31.22
N ASN A 295 14.56 -18.95 -32.41
CA ASN A 295 15.98 -19.30 -32.61
C ASN A 295 16.96 -18.19 -32.23
N TYR A 296 16.45 -17.02 -31.84
CA TYR A 296 17.30 -15.89 -31.43
C TYR A 296 18.01 -16.19 -30.10
N GLU A 297 19.32 -15.95 -30.06
CA GLU A 297 20.13 -16.08 -28.86
C GLU A 297 20.06 -14.80 -28.02
N LEU A 298 19.43 -14.89 -26.85
CA LEU A 298 19.32 -13.77 -25.91
C LEU A 298 20.69 -13.45 -25.31
N LYS A 299 21.08 -12.19 -25.37
CA LYS A 299 22.31 -11.66 -24.76
C LYS A 299 21.94 -10.86 -23.52
N ILE A 300 22.24 -11.42 -22.35
CA ILE A 300 21.91 -10.81 -21.06
C ILE A 300 23.12 -10.00 -20.56
N THR A 301 22.86 -8.75 -20.21
CA THR A 301 23.89 -7.84 -19.64
C THR A 301 23.91 -7.88 -18.12
N GLY A 302 22.76 -7.82 -17.47
CA GLY A 302 22.63 -7.74 -16.02
C GLY A 302 23.22 -6.44 -15.44
N ASP A 303 23.25 -5.37 -16.24
CA ASP A 303 23.88 -4.12 -15.83
C ASP A 303 22.88 -3.17 -15.17
N ILE A 304 23.03 -3.01 -13.86
CA ILE A 304 22.17 -2.16 -13.05
C ILE A 304 22.48 -0.66 -13.23
N THR A 305 23.66 -0.32 -13.72
CA THR A 305 24.06 1.08 -13.91
C THR A 305 23.28 1.77 -15.01
N TYR A 306 22.74 0.98 -15.95
CA TYR A 306 21.94 1.48 -17.07
C TYR A 306 20.51 1.94 -16.65
N THR A 307 20.06 1.52 -15.48
CA THR A 307 18.69 1.85 -15.00
C THR A 307 18.59 3.23 -14.31
N SER A 308 19.69 3.99 -14.26
CA SER A 308 19.78 5.18 -13.39
C SER A 308 19.29 6.49 -14.01
N SER A 309 18.82 6.51 -15.25
CA SER A 309 18.24 7.73 -15.87
C SER A 309 16.74 7.87 -15.59
N SER A 310 16.32 7.76 -14.33
CA SER A 310 14.90 7.96 -14.00
C SER A 310 14.59 9.46 -13.89
N ILE A 311 13.39 9.85 -14.30
CA ILE A 311 12.77 11.16 -14.09
C ILE A 311 12.80 11.63 -12.61
N TYR A 312 13.13 10.71 -11.69
CA TYR A 312 13.20 10.93 -10.25
C TYR A 312 14.62 11.09 -9.71
N GLU A 313 15.67 11.04 -10.56
CA GLU A 313 17.04 11.30 -10.11
C GLU A 313 17.21 12.72 -9.53
N ASP A 314 16.50 13.70 -10.09
CA ASP A 314 16.54 15.08 -9.57
C ASP A 314 15.89 15.18 -8.16
N GLU A 315 14.80 14.47 -7.91
CA GLU A 315 14.11 14.51 -6.61
C GLU A 315 14.88 13.80 -5.48
N THR A 316 15.68 12.78 -5.80
CA THR A 316 16.38 11.95 -4.80
C THR A 316 17.88 12.17 -4.76
N LYS A 317 18.41 12.97 -5.67
CA LYS A 317 19.85 13.21 -5.81
C LYS A 317 20.40 13.96 -4.57
N ASP A 318 21.37 13.36 -3.91
CA ASP A 318 22.16 14.00 -2.85
C ASP A 318 21.42 14.50 -1.60
N GLN A 319 20.30 13.86 -1.21
CA GLN A 319 19.54 14.28 -0.02
C GLN A 319 20.31 14.07 1.30
N GLY A 320 21.39 13.26 1.30
CA GLY A 320 22.14 12.94 2.50
C GLY A 320 21.32 12.19 3.56
N PRO A 321 21.81 12.08 4.80
CA PRO A 321 21.06 11.48 5.88
C PRO A 321 19.80 12.29 6.20
N THR A 322 18.69 11.62 6.49
CA THR A 322 17.44 12.26 6.94
C THR A 322 17.65 13.13 8.17
N SER A 323 16.95 14.27 8.27
CA SER A 323 16.91 15.06 9.51
C SER A 323 16.25 14.27 10.65
N TYR A 324 16.44 14.69 11.91
CA TYR A 324 15.73 14.09 13.04
C TYR A 324 14.21 14.28 12.94
N PHE A 325 13.77 15.42 12.38
CA PHE A 325 12.37 15.63 12.05
C PHE A 325 11.86 14.62 11.05
N MET A 326 12.63 14.40 9.96
CA MET A 326 12.25 13.47 8.91
C MET A 326 12.16 12.03 9.43
N ASP A 327 13.09 11.59 10.29
CA ASP A 327 13.00 10.28 10.93
C ASP A 327 11.72 10.12 11.75
N ALA A 328 11.34 11.15 12.50
CA ALA A 328 10.10 11.15 13.28
C ALA A 328 8.87 11.12 12.36
N ALA A 329 8.88 11.89 11.27
CA ALA A 329 7.79 11.90 10.28
C ALA A 329 7.64 10.54 9.58
N ILE A 330 8.73 9.88 9.18
CA ILE A 330 8.71 8.53 8.63
C ILE A 330 8.09 7.55 9.64
N ASN A 331 8.55 7.55 10.88
CA ASN A 331 8.05 6.64 11.91
C ASN A 331 6.54 6.87 12.19
N GLN A 332 6.11 8.12 12.24
CA GLN A 332 4.70 8.46 12.42
C GLN A 332 3.86 8.02 11.22
N THR A 333 4.35 8.19 10.00
CA THR A 333 3.64 7.75 8.78
C THR A 333 3.52 6.23 8.74
N ILE A 334 4.58 5.48 9.12
CA ILE A 334 4.52 4.02 9.24
C ILE A 334 3.44 3.62 10.26
N GLN A 335 3.36 4.30 11.42
CA GLN A 335 2.35 3.99 12.42
C GLN A 335 0.92 4.26 11.90
N ILE A 336 0.72 5.38 11.19
CA ILE A 336 -0.58 5.71 10.56
C ILE A 336 -0.99 4.63 9.55
N ILE A 337 -0.04 4.17 8.73
CA ILE A 337 -0.28 3.09 7.75
C ILE A 337 -0.63 1.79 8.48
N ALA A 338 0.13 1.43 9.53
CA ALA A 338 -0.10 0.23 10.32
C ALA A 338 -1.51 0.23 10.95
N ASP A 339 -1.88 1.35 11.58
CA ASP A 339 -3.19 1.50 12.24
C ASP A 339 -4.35 1.50 11.22
N TYR A 340 -4.18 2.18 10.08
CA TYR A 340 -5.20 2.28 9.04
C TYR A 340 -5.50 0.94 8.37
N TYR A 341 -4.46 0.15 8.07
CA TYR A 341 -4.60 -1.13 7.39
C TYR A 341 -4.68 -2.32 8.36
N GLY A 342 -4.46 -2.13 9.66
CA GLY A 342 -4.43 -3.20 10.66
C GLY A 342 -3.29 -4.20 10.43
N ILE A 343 -2.13 -3.73 9.97
CA ILE A 343 -0.95 -4.56 9.63
C ILE A 343 0.20 -4.32 10.61
N SER A 344 1.23 -5.17 10.55
CA SER A 344 2.42 -5.02 11.39
C SER A 344 3.19 -3.74 11.03
N TRP A 345 4.03 -3.26 11.96
CA TRP A 345 4.89 -2.10 11.73
C TRP A 345 5.89 -2.36 10.60
N GLU A 346 6.38 -3.59 10.49
CA GLU A 346 7.29 -4.07 9.45
C GLU A 346 6.63 -4.03 8.08
N ASP A 347 5.40 -4.55 7.97
CA ASP A 347 4.63 -4.53 6.71
C ASP A 347 4.27 -3.10 6.31
N ALA A 348 3.89 -2.26 7.28
CA ALA A 348 3.60 -0.84 7.03
C ALA A 348 4.86 -0.07 6.60
N SER A 349 6.02 -0.41 7.17
CA SER A 349 7.31 0.16 6.77
C SER A 349 7.66 -0.23 5.33
N ALA A 350 7.58 -1.52 5.00
CA ALA A 350 7.79 -1.99 3.63
C ALA A 350 6.84 -1.26 2.66
N ARG A 351 5.58 -1.14 3.03
CA ARG A 351 4.56 -0.47 2.21
C ARG A 351 4.84 1.02 1.99
N LEU A 352 5.33 1.74 3.00
CA LEU A 352 5.72 3.14 2.87
C LEU A 352 6.88 3.30 1.88
N TYR A 353 7.87 2.41 1.93
CA TYR A 353 9.02 2.46 1.01
C TYR A 353 8.66 2.08 -0.42
N ASP A 354 7.64 1.25 -0.61
CA ASP A 354 7.23 0.71 -1.91
C ASP A 354 5.97 1.36 -2.49
N GLY A 355 5.22 2.12 -1.69
CA GLY A 355 3.81 2.41 -1.95
C GLY A 355 3.46 3.75 -2.58
N GLY A 356 4.39 4.68 -2.81
CA GLY A 356 4.08 5.99 -3.42
C GLY A 356 3.18 6.90 -2.57
N PHE A 357 3.33 6.90 -1.26
CA PHE A 357 2.54 7.75 -0.36
C PHE A 357 2.96 9.21 -0.44
N THR A 358 1.99 10.12 -0.28
CA THR A 358 2.25 11.54 -0.08
C THR A 358 1.91 11.91 1.37
N ALA A 359 2.90 12.35 2.12
CA ALA A 359 2.77 12.79 3.50
C ALA A 359 2.97 14.31 3.61
N TYR A 360 1.98 15.03 4.09
CA TYR A 360 2.08 16.45 4.37
C TYR A 360 2.65 16.67 5.77
N THR A 361 3.79 17.33 5.86
CA THR A 361 4.49 17.55 7.13
C THR A 361 4.28 18.96 7.65
N THR A 362 4.45 19.13 8.95
CA THR A 362 4.33 20.42 9.64
C THR A 362 5.67 21.14 9.78
N VAL A 363 6.74 20.62 9.17
CA VAL A 363 8.09 21.16 9.31
C VAL A 363 8.18 22.61 8.81
N ASP A 364 8.87 23.43 9.57
CA ASP A 364 9.43 24.69 9.11
C ASP A 364 10.89 24.45 8.74
N ARG A 365 11.17 24.42 7.40
CA ARG A 365 12.51 24.11 6.87
C ARG A 365 13.56 25.08 7.39
N SER A 366 13.22 26.34 7.50
CA SER A 366 14.14 27.39 7.96
C SER A 366 14.48 27.24 9.42
N MET A 367 13.46 26.96 10.25
CA MET A 367 13.62 26.69 11.68
C MET A 367 14.40 25.41 11.91
N GLN A 368 14.06 24.33 11.22
CA GLN A 368 14.78 23.03 11.32
C GLN A 368 16.29 23.22 11.06
N LYS A 369 16.64 23.85 9.93
CA LYS A 369 18.02 24.12 9.55
C LYS A 369 18.74 25.04 10.56
N LYS A 370 18.05 26.04 11.07
CA LYS A 370 18.60 26.98 12.05
C LYS A 370 18.87 26.27 13.39
N VAL A 371 17.93 25.47 13.88
CA VAL A 371 18.08 24.74 15.14
C VAL A 371 19.19 23.69 15.03
N GLU A 372 19.26 22.94 13.96
CA GLU A 372 20.36 21.99 13.70
C GLU A 372 21.72 22.69 13.79
N LYS A 373 21.87 23.84 13.14
CA LYS A 373 23.09 24.62 13.16
C LYS A 373 23.43 25.14 14.59
N GLU A 374 22.42 25.59 15.35
CA GLU A 374 22.64 26.08 16.72
C GLU A 374 22.98 24.93 17.68
N MET A 375 22.36 23.78 17.54
CA MET A 375 22.64 22.60 18.35
C MET A 375 24.06 22.03 18.13
N GLN A 376 24.65 22.22 16.95
CA GLN A 376 26.03 21.82 16.65
C GLN A 376 27.08 22.77 17.22
N LYS A 377 26.71 23.99 17.62
CA LYS A 377 27.67 24.94 18.18
C LYS A 377 28.03 24.58 19.62
N GLN A 378 29.28 24.16 19.83
CA GLN A 378 29.82 23.83 21.15
C GLN A 378 29.64 25.00 22.15
N SER A 379 29.77 26.25 21.69
CA SER A 379 29.61 27.45 22.52
C SER A 379 28.25 27.58 23.18
N ASN A 380 27.19 27.00 22.62
CA ASN A 380 25.85 27.04 23.19
C ASN A 380 25.67 26.09 24.38
N PHE A 381 26.63 25.21 24.63
CA PHE A 381 26.57 24.15 25.64
C PHE A 381 27.73 24.21 26.64
N THR A 382 28.56 25.25 26.59
CA THR A 382 29.72 25.38 27.49
C THR A 382 29.28 25.81 28.88
N THR A 383 29.32 24.89 29.83
CA THR A 383 29.39 25.20 31.24
C THR A 383 30.79 24.87 31.76
N TYR A 384 31.17 25.45 32.88
CA TYR A 384 32.48 25.23 33.53
C TYR A 384 32.78 23.73 33.73
N GLU A 385 31.77 22.92 33.99
CA GLU A 385 31.85 21.48 34.21
C GLU A 385 32.11 20.65 32.91
N MET A 386 31.66 21.17 31.78
CA MET A 386 31.75 20.49 30.47
C MET A 386 33.16 20.58 29.85
N ASN A 387 34.01 21.47 30.31
CA ASN A 387 35.39 21.57 29.87
C ASN A 387 36.29 20.44 30.44
N LYS A 388 35.78 19.59 31.30
CA LYS A 388 36.46 18.43 31.85
C LYS A 388 35.97 17.14 31.20
N LYS A 389 36.51 16.85 30.04
CA LYS A 389 36.66 15.48 29.48
C LYS A 389 35.43 14.65 29.12
N ASP A 390 34.21 15.15 29.12
CA ASP A 390 33.07 14.30 28.74
C ASP A 390 32.35 14.88 27.52
N ASP A 391 32.65 14.33 26.35
CA ASP A 391 31.95 14.62 25.06
C ASP A 391 30.50 14.11 25.03
N THR A 392 29.97 13.62 26.15
CA THR A 392 28.71 12.90 26.25
C THR A 392 27.52 13.73 26.71
N LEU A 393 27.53 15.05 26.53
CA LEU A 393 26.30 15.82 26.76
C LEU A 393 25.27 15.56 25.65
N TRP A 394 24.25 14.85 26.03
CA TRP A 394 23.14 14.52 25.16
C TRP A 394 22.06 15.60 25.30
N SER A 395 21.61 16.12 24.18
CA SER A 395 20.56 17.15 24.16
C SER A 395 19.61 16.92 23.00
N GLY A 396 18.33 17.13 23.26
CA GLY A 396 17.26 17.11 22.25
C GLY A 396 16.51 18.43 22.27
N PHE A 397 15.92 18.79 21.15
CA PHE A 397 15.12 19.99 20.96
C PHE A 397 13.87 19.71 20.14
N ILE A 398 12.73 20.26 20.57
CA ILE A 398 11.48 20.23 19.80
C ILE A 398 10.91 21.66 19.82
N ALA A 399 10.55 22.16 18.65
CA ALA A 399 9.74 23.37 18.50
C ALA A 399 8.34 22.98 18.02
N MET A 400 7.33 23.57 18.64
CA MET A 400 5.92 23.32 18.34
C MET A 400 5.15 24.63 18.36
N ASP A 401 4.17 24.78 17.46
CA ASP A 401 3.25 25.92 17.50
C ASP A 401 2.13 25.73 18.56
N TYR A 402 1.30 26.74 18.72
CA TYR A 402 0.19 26.70 19.69
C TYR A 402 -0.95 25.75 19.29
N GLN A 403 -0.98 25.28 18.05
CA GLN A 403 -1.92 24.30 17.53
C GLN A 403 -1.43 22.87 17.77
N GLY A 404 -0.20 22.68 18.24
CA GLY A 404 0.41 21.39 18.50
C GLY A 404 1.22 20.84 17.32
N ASN A 405 1.39 21.61 16.24
CA ASN A 405 2.19 21.18 15.11
C ASN A 405 3.69 21.29 15.41
N VAL A 406 4.40 20.20 15.27
CA VAL A 406 5.85 20.18 15.44
C VAL A 406 6.52 20.82 14.23
N LYS A 407 7.30 21.88 14.47
CA LYS A 407 7.99 22.67 13.43
C LYS A 407 9.45 22.28 13.23
N ALA A 408 10.11 21.82 14.30
CA ALA A 408 11.49 21.35 14.23
C ALA A 408 11.78 20.32 15.31
N ILE A 409 12.65 19.34 14.99
CA ILE A 409 13.16 18.33 15.92
C ILE A 409 14.66 18.17 15.70
N VAL A 410 15.44 18.23 16.77
CA VAL A 410 16.85 17.86 16.78
C VAL A 410 17.12 16.92 17.94
N GLY A 411 17.52 15.69 17.64
CA GLY A 411 17.71 14.62 18.61
C GLY A 411 19.16 14.39 19.05
N GLY A 412 20.07 15.30 18.71
CA GLY A 412 21.49 15.19 19.07
C GLY A 412 22.25 16.48 18.78
N ARG A 413 23.48 16.58 19.32
CA ARG A 413 24.33 17.76 19.14
C ARG A 413 25.25 17.69 17.92
N ASP A 414 25.63 16.49 17.52
CA ASP A 414 26.54 16.30 16.41
C ASP A 414 25.85 16.37 15.06
N LYS A 415 26.62 16.65 14.02
CA LYS A 415 26.11 16.49 12.65
C LYS A 415 25.69 15.05 12.43
N LYS A 416 24.44 14.85 12.09
CA LYS A 416 23.89 13.54 11.80
C LYS A 416 24.58 12.92 10.59
N LYS A 417 25.08 11.69 10.72
CA LYS A 417 25.85 10.98 9.70
C LYS A 417 25.06 9.86 9.02
N GLU A 418 24.03 9.35 9.70
CA GLU A 418 23.19 8.23 9.25
C GLU A 418 21.71 8.55 9.48
N SER A 419 20.85 7.99 8.64
CA SER A 419 19.41 8.07 8.80
C SER A 419 18.92 7.17 9.93
N ARG A 420 17.80 7.52 10.57
CA ARG A 420 17.07 6.72 11.57
C ARG A 420 17.93 6.33 12.80
N VAL A 421 18.81 7.21 13.20
CA VAL A 421 19.56 7.05 14.46
C VAL A 421 18.68 7.44 15.66
N TYR A 422 19.10 7.02 16.87
CA TYR A 422 18.42 7.33 18.12
C TYR A 422 18.17 8.83 18.29
N ASN A 423 16.90 9.19 18.46
CA ASN A 423 16.45 10.58 18.59
C ASN A 423 16.13 10.89 20.05
N ILE A 424 17.03 11.60 20.72
CA ILE A 424 16.88 11.93 22.15
C ILE A 424 15.56 12.71 22.40
N ALA A 425 15.15 13.53 21.44
CA ALA A 425 13.97 14.36 21.59
C ALA A 425 12.66 13.55 21.62
N THR A 426 12.62 12.39 20.92
CA THR A 426 11.43 11.56 20.79
C THR A 426 11.53 10.21 21.50
N ASP A 427 12.75 9.61 21.57
CA ASP A 427 12.92 8.23 22.02
C ASP A 427 13.37 8.14 23.48
N ALA A 428 13.99 9.21 24.03
CA ALA A 428 14.47 9.23 25.39
C ALA A 428 13.33 9.33 26.41
N LYS A 429 13.20 8.32 27.27
CA LYS A 429 12.25 8.31 28.38
C LYS A 429 12.92 8.89 29.63
N ARG A 430 12.55 10.10 30.00
CA ARG A 430 13.06 10.81 31.19
C ARG A 430 11.92 11.31 32.06
N SER A 431 12.16 11.37 33.38
CA SER A 431 11.21 12.02 34.29
C SER A 431 11.14 13.49 33.95
N PRO A 432 9.94 14.07 33.79
CA PRO A 432 9.77 15.50 33.48
C PRO A 432 10.15 16.39 34.66
N GLY A 433 10.26 15.84 35.88
CA GLY A 433 10.54 16.64 37.08
C GLY A 433 9.53 17.78 37.26
N SER A 434 10.03 18.95 37.57
CA SER A 434 9.16 20.13 37.80
C SER A 434 8.51 20.68 36.54
N CYS A 435 8.95 20.27 35.35
CA CYS A 435 8.32 20.70 34.09
C CYS A 435 6.89 20.17 33.91
N ILE A 436 6.49 19.15 34.69
CA ILE A 436 5.13 18.63 34.66
C ILE A 436 4.12 19.54 35.41
N LYS A 437 4.58 20.46 36.29
CA LYS A 437 3.69 21.28 37.13
C LYS A 437 2.66 22.10 36.36
N PRO A 438 2.99 22.74 35.23
CA PRO A 438 1.98 23.46 34.45
C PRO A 438 0.80 22.58 34.06
N ILE A 439 1.08 21.34 33.61
CA ILE A 439 0.08 20.40 33.10
C ILE A 439 -0.63 19.68 34.25
N ALA A 440 0.13 19.18 35.25
CA ALA A 440 -0.44 18.32 36.28
C ALA A 440 -1.02 19.08 37.50
N SER A 441 -0.63 20.34 37.67
CA SER A 441 -1.05 21.11 38.84
C SER A 441 -1.78 22.41 38.50
N TYR A 442 -1.16 23.25 37.65
CA TYR A 442 -1.71 24.58 37.40
C TYR A 442 -2.88 24.58 36.43
N ALA A 443 -2.78 23.88 35.32
CA ALA A 443 -3.86 23.82 34.35
C ALA A 443 -5.15 23.22 34.93
N PRO A 444 -5.14 22.07 35.65
CA PRO A 444 -6.34 21.54 36.30
C PRO A 444 -6.89 22.47 37.40
N ALA A 445 -6.02 23.19 38.13
CA ALA A 445 -6.47 24.11 39.16
C ALA A 445 -7.14 25.36 38.56
N LEU A 446 -6.66 25.86 37.44
CA LEU A 446 -7.30 26.94 36.69
C LEU A 446 -8.61 26.50 36.04
N ASP A 447 -8.65 25.30 35.45
CA ASP A 447 -9.83 24.75 34.80
C ASP A 447 -10.99 24.47 35.77
N GLN A 448 -10.66 24.14 37.03
CA GLN A 448 -11.63 23.90 38.09
C GLN A 448 -11.92 25.15 38.95
N ASP A 449 -11.47 26.33 38.55
CA ASP A 449 -11.62 27.60 39.28
C ASP A 449 -11.05 27.59 40.71
N LEU A 450 -10.12 26.65 41.00
CA LEU A 450 -9.45 26.56 42.29
C LEU A 450 -8.39 27.65 42.48
N MET A 451 -7.92 28.26 41.41
CA MET A 451 -6.98 29.36 41.38
C MET A 451 -7.20 30.23 40.14
N THR A 452 -6.65 31.43 40.17
CA THR A 452 -6.55 32.35 39.03
C THR A 452 -5.08 32.68 38.75
N TRP A 453 -4.80 33.34 37.64
CA TRP A 453 -3.44 33.79 37.30
C TRP A 453 -2.84 34.77 38.31
N SER A 454 -3.69 35.40 39.16
CA SER A 454 -3.30 36.33 40.20
C SER A 454 -3.40 35.75 41.63
N THR A 455 -3.67 34.46 41.77
CA THR A 455 -3.76 33.82 43.09
C THR A 455 -2.40 33.81 43.77
N LEU A 456 -2.38 34.36 44.98
CA LEU A 456 -1.20 34.41 45.85
C LEU A 456 -1.19 33.19 46.78
N PHE A 457 -0.05 32.54 46.87
CA PHE A 457 0.19 31.41 47.77
C PHE A 457 1.10 31.86 48.90
N THR A 458 0.73 31.54 50.15
CA THR A 458 1.62 31.76 51.30
C THR A 458 2.62 30.61 51.34
N ASP A 459 3.92 30.96 51.42
CA ASP A 459 4.99 29.98 51.57
C ASP A 459 5.13 29.58 53.04
N GLU A 460 4.31 28.62 53.45
CA GLU A 460 4.33 28.08 54.82
C GLU A 460 4.41 26.54 54.80
N PRO A 461 4.93 25.94 55.87
CA PRO A 461 5.02 24.49 55.97
C PRO A 461 3.64 23.83 55.95
N ILE A 462 3.42 22.89 55.03
CA ILE A 462 2.20 22.11 54.97
C ILE A 462 2.39 20.74 55.63
N THR A 463 1.35 20.27 56.31
CA THR A 463 1.33 18.92 56.90
C THR A 463 0.32 18.07 56.16
N ILE A 464 0.76 16.96 55.57
CA ILE A 464 -0.11 16.00 54.90
C ILE A 464 -0.03 14.62 55.55
N LYS A 465 -1.15 13.90 55.57
CA LYS A 465 -1.17 12.52 56.07
C LYS A 465 -0.76 11.55 54.95
N VAL A 466 0.35 10.86 55.19
CA VAL A 466 0.85 9.80 54.28
C VAL A 466 0.82 8.48 55.05
N LYS A 467 0.03 7.52 54.59
CA LYS A 467 -0.17 6.22 55.26
C LYS A 467 -0.52 6.38 56.77
N GLY A 468 -1.44 7.31 57.08
CA GLY A 468 -1.90 7.56 58.45
C GLY A 468 -0.93 8.31 59.35
N LYS A 469 0.24 8.72 58.89
CA LYS A 469 1.24 9.51 59.61
C LYS A 469 1.32 10.92 59.05
N ASP A 470 1.36 11.89 59.94
CA ASP A 470 1.56 13.32 59.59
C ASP A 470 3.00 13.53 59.12
N LYS A 471 3.17 14.00 57.88
CA LYS A 471 4.46 14.46 57.36
C LYS A 471 4.41 15.93 57.09
N LYS A 472 5.35 16.63 57.67
CA LYS A 472 5.53 18.07 57.48
C LYS A 472 6.49 18.30 56.31
N TYR A 473 6.03 19.04 55.30
CA TYR A 473 6.85 19.48 54.19
C TYR A 473 7.08 20.97 54.29
N THR A 474 8.35 21.35 54.26
CA THR A 474 8.77 22.76 54.28
C THR A 474 9.15 23.12 52.84
N CYS A 475 8.50 24.12 52.25
CA CYS A 475 9.01 24.71 51.03
C CYS A 475 10.29 25.46 51.33
N VAL A 476 11.39 25.06 50.74
CA VAL A 476 12.62 25.86 50.73
C VAL A 476 12.54 26.73 49.48
N VAL A 477 12.06 27.94 49.61
CA VAL A 477 12.34 28.99 48.62
C VAL A 477 13.83 29.30 48.80
N ALA A 478 14.68 28.84 47.91
CA ALA A 478 16.03 29.36 47.78
C ALA A 478 15.89 30.85 47.48
N ALA A 479 16.09 31.68 48.47
CA ALA A 479 16.23 33.11 48.26
C ALA A 479 17.40 33.30 47.28
N LEU A 480 17.12 33.68 46.06
CA LEU A 480 18.08 34.28 45.17
C LEU A 480 18.47 35.64 45.78
N SER A 481 19.37 35.59 46.79
CA SER A 481 20.04 36.77 47.24
C SER A 481 21.14 37.11 46.26
N LYS A 482 20.89 38.15 45.47
CA LYS A 482 21.81 39.04 44.74
C LYS A 482 22.71 38.39 43.66
#